data_54a61a5b110adda75ea17bf4f2db5c54
#
_entry.id   54a61a5b110adda75ea17bf4f2db5c54
#
_cell.length_a   1.000
_cell.length_b   1.000
_cell.length_c   1.000
_cell.angle_alpha   90.00
_cell.angle_beta   90.00
_cell.angle_gamma   90.00
#
_symmetry.space_group_name_H-M   'P 1'
#
loop_
_entity.id
_entity.type
_entity.pdbx_description
1 polymer ?
#
loop_
_entity_poly.entity_id
_entity_poly.type
_entity_poly.pdbx_seq_one_letter_code
_entity_poly.pdbx_strand_id
1 'polypeptide(L)'
;MPQSSPTVAIVGGGLAGLAAACALSDAGFRVTLFEKRPFLGGRASSYEHPGTGEVVDNCQHVLFRICTNLVKFYEHIGVADQIRWFDQMNFIQPGGRVSVMKSSPLPAPLHTAPSFLHFPFLSAADKLAISRALVPLTLTVQRDNGQSFQQWLDAHGQTKNAVARFWHPILISALSEELDRISVSAAAQVVRESMKTPAARHMGVPTLPLTDLYNAAGDYVRSHGGTLHFRCPVEGFTADASQVRVSMRGKEGAEQTFDYLVLALPFDALESLLPAETQSEAIREKIAHFENSPITGIHLWFDKQISDLDHAVLLDRTIQWMFHKSRLQPMRAQGESGNGSGSYVELVVSSSKTLIDKSRAEIVDLALSEIREFFPAARDANLVKSTVIKEVNATYSPRPGIDAHRPTPVTPWSRVFLAGDWTATGWPATMEGAVRSGYLAAEALANVSGNKGIRFLTPDMPASGLMRLFVK
;
A
#
# COMPACT_ATOMS: atom_id res chain seq x y z
N MET A 1 14.25 -21.65 37.16
CA MET A 1 13.10 -20.75 37.04
C MET A 1 12.78 -20.63 35.57
N PRO A 2 11.54 -20.71 35.11
CA PRO A 2 11.24 -20.42 33.71
C PRO A 2 11.73 -19.00 33.40
N GLN A 3 12.57 -18.85 32.38
CA GLN A 3 12.97 -17.52 31.92
C GLN A 3 11.71 -16.74 31.57
N SER A 4 11.53 -15.53 32.13
CA SER A 4 10.43 -14.66 31.74
C SER A 4 10.54 -14.36 30.25
N SER A 5 9.42 -14.44 29.53
CA SER A 5 9.36 -14.07 28.12
C SER A 5 9.98 -12.69 27.89
N PRO A 6 10.89 -12.53 26.94
CA PRO A 6 11.47 -11.23 26.66
C PRO A 6 10.41 -10.22 26.23
N THR A 7 10.58 -8.96 26.62
CA THR A 7 9.63 -7.89 26.37
C THR A 7 10.05 -7.07 25.16
N VAL A 8 9.08 -6.66 24.34
CA VAL A 8 9.32 -5.80 23.19
C VAL A 8 8.31 -4.66 23.10
N ALA A 9 8.81 -3.44 22.95
CA ALA A 9 8.00 -2.29 22.56
C ALA A 9 7.92 -2.19 21.04
N ILE A 10 6.72 -1.94 20.51
CA ILE A 10 6.51 -1.64 19.09
C ILE A 10 5.88 -0.27 19.01
N VAL A 11 6.52 0.66 18.30
CA VAL A 11 6.03 2.02 18.12
C VAL A 11 5.46 2.15 16.70
N GLY A 12 4.13 2.32 16.63
CA GLY A 12 3.35 2.43 15.39
C GLY A 12 2.47 1.21 15.12
N GLY A 13 1.16 1.44 15.08
CA GLY A 13 0.10 0.44 14.83
C GLY A 13 -0.31 0.34 13.35
N GLY A 14 0.60 0.69 12.41
CA GLY A 14 0.43 0.41 10.98
C GLY A 14 0.76 -1.05 10.64
N LEU A 15 0.60 -1.44 9.36
CA LEU A 15 0.79 -2.83 8.92
C LEU A 15 2.18 -3.40 9.28
N ALA A 16 3.21 -2.58 9.20
CA ALA A 16 4.56 -2.99 9.58
C ALA A 16 4.65 -3.37 11.07
N GLY A 17 4.10 -2.52 11.94
CA GLY A 17 4.07 -2.78 13.39
C GLY A 17 3.16 -3.94 13.75
N LEU A 18 1.99 -4.07 13.11
CA LEU A 18 1.07 -5.18 13.33
C LEU A 18 1.67 -6.53 12.90
N ALA A 19 2.33 -6.57 11.74
CA ALA A 19 3.01 -7.77 11.27
C ALA A 19 4.16 -8.18 12.21
N ALA A 20 4.97 -7.22 12.65
CA ALA A 20 6.02 -7.46 13.65
C ALA A 20 5.44 -7.93 14.99
N ALA A 21 4.32 -7.32 15.43
CA ALA A 21 3.67 -7.67 16.69
C ALA A 21 3.15 -9.11 16.69
N CYS A 22 2.42 -9.52 15.65
CA CYS A 22 1.93 -10.89 15.52
C CYS A 22 3.09 -11.89 15.46
N ALA A 23 4.09 -11.64 14.62
CA ALA A 23 5.25 -12.52 14.46
C ALA A 23 6.06 -12.68 15.76
N LEU A 24 6.27 -11.60 16.51
CA LEU A 24 6.98 -11.65 17.78
C LEU A 24 6.14 -12.32 18.89
N SER A 25 4.81 -12.16 18.86
CA SER A 25 3.91 -12.90 19.76
C SER A 25 4.04 -14.41 19.54
N ASP A 26 4.08 -14.88 18.28
CA ASP A 26 4.31 -16.30 17.95
C ASP A 26 5.67 -16.80 18.41
N ALA A 27 6.69 -15.92 18.37
CA ALA A 27 8.03 -16.23 18.86
C ALA A 27 8.17 -16.22 20.39
N GLY A 28 7.07 -15.99 21.13
CA GLY A 28 7.02 -16.01 22.60
C GLY A 28 7.48 -14.71 23.27
N PHE A 29 7.52 -13.60 22.55
CA PHE A 29 7.78 -12.29 23.13
C PHE A 29 6.50 -11.70 23.75
N ARG A 30 6.65 -10.98 24.85
CA ARG A 30 5.58 -10.15 25.41
C ARG A 30 5.58 -8.79 24.73
N VAL A 31 4.63 -8.60 23.81
CA VAL A 31 4.52 -7.41 22.97
C VAL A 31 3.75 -6.30 23.68
N THR A 32 4.27 -5.07 23.62
CA THR A 32 3.53 -3.84 23.95
C THR A 32 3.59 -2.90 22.75
N LEU A 33 2.42 -2.62 22.17
CA LEU A 33 2.30 -1.77 20.99
C LEU A 33 1.77 -0.37 21.38
N PHE A 34 2.46 0.68 20.93
CA PHE A 34 2.10 2.08 21.13
C PHE A 34 1.63 2.69 19.81
N GLU A 35 0.40 3.21 19.76
CA GLU A 35 -0.19 3.89 18.61
C GLU A 35 -0.69 5.28 19.04
N LYS A 36 -0.31 6.33 18.29
CA LYS A 36 -0.72 7.71 18.56
C LYS A 36 -2.19 7.98 18.22
N ARG A 37 -2.75 7.25 17.26
CA ARG A 37 -4.15 7.34 16.83
C ARG A 37 -5.06 6.49 17.72
N PRO A 38 -6.38 6.71 17.69
CA PRO A 38 -7.33 5.85 18.43
C PRO A 38 -7.64 4.52 17.72
N PHE A 39 -7.00 4.21 16.58
CA PHE A 39 -7.28 3.05 15.74
C PHE A 39 -5.99 2.50 15.09
N LEU A 40 -6.06 1.24 14.65
CA LEU A 40 -5.00 0.53 13.94
C LEU A 40 -5.04 0.77 12.42
N GLY A 41 -4.00 0.29 11.73
CA GLY A 41 -3.87 0.32 10.27
C GLY A 41 -2.95 1.43 9.75
N GLY A 42 -2.66 2.46 10.53
CA GLY A 42 -1.78 3.56 10.12
C GLY A 42 -2.33 4.29 8.89
N ARG A 43 -1.59 4.29 7.77
CA ARG A 43 -2.04 4.88 6.49
C ARG A 43 -3.15 4.09 5.81
N ALA A 44 -3.27 2.80 6.08
CA ALA A 44 -4.38 1.95 5.64
C ALA A 44 -5.44 1.84 6.75
N SER A 45 -6.20 2.89 6.99
CA SER A 45 -7.17 2.97 8.09
C SER A 45 -8.49 3.58 7.65
N SER A 46 -9.52 3.34 8.45
CA SER A 46 -10.84 3.95 8.32
C SER A 46 -11.17 4.71 9.60
N TYR A 47 -12.00 5.72 9.48
CA TYR A 47 -12.47 6.49 10.63
C TYR A 47 -13.80 7.17 10.30
N GLU A 48 -14.58 7.49 11.34
CA GLU A 48 -15.77 8.32 11.19
C GLU A 48 -15.35 9.75 10.82
N HIS A 49 -15.76 10.19 9.62
CA HIS A 49 -15.42 11.52 9.13
C HIS A 49 -16.32 12.57 9.79
N PRO A 50 -15.77 13.54 10.55
CA PRO A 50 -16.57 14.47 11.37
C PRO A 50 -17.52 15.37 10.56
N GLY A 51 -17.22 15.61 9.29
CA GLY A 51 -18.07 16.45 8.42
C GLY A 51 -19.23 15.71 7.76
N THR A 52 -19.19 14.38 7.68
CA THR A 52 -20.22 13.56 7.02
C THR A 52 -20.91 12.59 7.98
N GLY A 53 -20.29 12.27 9.12
CA GLY A 53 -20.73 11.21 10.03
C GLY A 53 -20.55 9.80 9.46
N GLU A 54 -19.94 9.67 8.29
CA GLU A 54 -19.69 8.38 7.63
C GLU A 54 -18.33 7.81 8.04
N VAL A 55 -18.26 6.49 8.18
CA VAL A 55 -16.96 5.84 8.27
C VAL A 55 -16.36 5.79 6.88
N VAL A 56 -15.21 6.32 6.64
CA VAL A 56 -14.53 6.37 5.35
C VAL A 56 -13.14 5.75 5.47
N ASP A 57 -12.70 5.06 4.43
CA ASP A 57 -11.29 4.70 4.31
C ASP A 57 -10.48 5.96 3.98
N ASN A 58 -9.26 6.10 4.49
CA ASN A 58 -8.44 7.26 4.13
C ASN A 58 -8.11 7.27 2.62
N CYS A 59 -8.05 6.10 2.01
CA CYS A 59 -8.04 5.85 0.58
C CYS A 59 -8.35 4.37 0.34
N GLN A 60 -8.90 4.01 -0.83
CA GLN A 60 -9.08 2.61 -1.20
C GLN A 60 -7.73 1.91 -1.30
N HIS A 61 -7.60 0.82 -0.61
CA HIS A 61 -6.45 -0.06 -0.68
C HIS A 61 -6.81 -1.35 -1.42
N VAL A 62 -6.02 -1.70 -2.41
CA VAL A 62 -6.12 -2.96 -3.14
C VAL A 62 -4.84 -3.76 -2.97
N LEU A 63 -4.94 -5.06 -3.11
CA LEU A 63 -3.79 -5.95 -3.14
C LEU A 63 -3.88 -6.86 -4.36
N PHE A 64 -2.76 -7.46 -4.72
CA PHE A 64 -2.72 -8.50 -5.74
C PHE A 64 -2.24 -9.80 -5.09
N ARG A 65 -2.61 -10.96 -5.64
CA ARG A 65 -2.16 -12.25 -5.08
C ARG A 65 -0.64 -12.40 -5.03
N ILE A 66 0.08 -11.63 -5.80
CA ILE A 66 1.53 -11.54 -5.76
C ILE A 66 2.05 -10.99 -4.41
N CYS A 67 1.23 -10.27 -3.65
CA CYS A 67 1.54 -9.77 -2.31
C CYS A 67 1.48 -10.91 -1.29
N THR A 68 2.42 -11.88 -1.41
CA THR A 68 2.36 -13.16 -0.67
C THR A 68 2.41 -12.99 0.84
N ASN A 69 3.19 -12.04 1.34
CA ASN A 69 3.29 -11.79 2.77
C ASN A 69 2.05 -11.10 3.34
N LEU A 70 1.46 -10.17 2.59
CA LEU A 70 0.20 -9.54 2.98
C LEU A 70 -0.95 -10.56 3.00
N VAL A 71 -1.06 -11.41 1.97
CA VAL A 71 -2.06 -12.49 1.93
C VAL A 71 -1.87 -13.44 3.11
N LYS A 72 -0.62 -13.83 3.39
CA LYS A 72 -0.29 -14.70 4.53
C LYS A 72 -0.59 -14.03 5.88
N PHE A 73 -0.36 -12.73 5.99
CA PHE A 73 -0.74 -11.95 7.15
C PHE A 73 -2.25 -11.95 7.38
N TYR A 74 -3.06 -11.79 6.34
CA TYR A 74 -4.53 -11.86 6.44
C TYR A 74 -5.02 -13.26 6.84
N GLU A 75 -4.39 -14.33 6.31
CA GLU A 75 -4.66 -15.70 6.75
C GLU A 75 -4.33 -15.89 8.24
N HIS A 76 -3.17 -15.36 8.66
CA HIS A 76 -2.67 -15.48 10.02
C HIS A 76 -3.59 -14.81 11.06
N ILE A 77 -4.10 -13.62 10.76
CA ILE A 77 -5.02 -12.90 11.65
C ILE A 77 -6.50 -13.27 11.43
N GLY A 78 -6.79 -14.25 10.55
CA GLY A 78 -8.14 -14.79 10.35
C GLY A 78 -9.11 -13.92 9.55
N VAL A 79 -8.62 -13.03 8.67
CA VAL A 79 -9.45 -12.13 7.86
C VAL A 79 -9.33 -12.34 6.34
N ALA A 80 -8.74 -13.44 5.91
CA ALA A 80 -8.52 -13.72 4.48
C ALA A 80 -9.83 -13.84 3.68
N ASP A 81 -10.91 -14.29 4.30
CA ASP A 81 -12.27 -14.37 3.75
C ASP A 81 -12.94 -13.00 3.56
N GLN A 82 -12.42 -11.96 4.21
CA GLN A 82 -12.86 -10.58 4.06
C GLN A 82 -12.23 -9.87 2.85
N ILE A 83 -11.54 -10.59 1.98
CA ILE A 83 -10.97 -10.07 0.74
C ILE A 83 -11.75 -10.65 -0.44
N ARG A 84 -12.44 -9.77 -1.16
CA ARG A 84 -13.11 -10.13 -2.42
C ARG A 84 -12.11 -10.08 -3.56
N TRP A 85 -11.95 -11.20 -4.27
CA TRP A 85 -11.00 -11.34 -5.36
C TRP A 85 -11.66 -11.15 -6.72
N PHE A 86 -10.99 -10.39 -7.58
CA PHE A 86 -11.37 -10.13 -8.97
C PHE A 86 -10.31 -10.70 -9.91
N ASP A 87 -10.72 -11.42 -10.94
CA ASP A 87 -9.86 -11.97 -11.98
C ASP A 87 -9.72 -11.04 -13.19
N GLN A 88 -10.45 -9.92 -13.20
CA GLN A 88 -10.47 -8.94 -14.26
C GLN A 88 -10.33 -7.50 -13.73
N MET A 89 -9.82 -6.62 -14.59
CA MET A 89 -9.80 -5.17 -14.37
C MET A 89 -10.57 -4.48 -15.51
N ASN A 90 -11.44 -3.55 -15.13
CA ASN A 90 -12.24 -2.76 -16.07
C ASN A 90 -11.50 -1.44 -16.35
N PHE A 91 -11.33 -1.12 -17.63
CA PHE A 91 -10.80 0.14 -18.13
C PHE A 91 -11.94 0.88 -18.82
N ILE A 92 -12.18 2.12 -18.46
CA ILE A 92 -13.26 2.91 -19.03
C ILE A 92 -12.69 4.20 -19.64
N GLN A 93 -13.17 4.54 -20.84
CA GLN A 93 -12.85 5.79 -21.52
C GLN A 93 -13.99 6.81 -21.31
N PRO A 94 -13.72 8.12 -21.41
CA PRO A 94 -14.77 9.10 -21.54
C PRO A 94 -15.81 8.70 -22.59
N GLY A 95 -17.10 8.86 -22.28
CA GLY A 95 -18.18 8.32 -23.10
C GLY A 95 -18.67 6.93 -22.70
N GLY A 96 -18.08 6.32 -21.64
CA GLY A 96 -18.60 5.09 -21.01
C GLY A 96 -18.17 3.78 -21.67
N ARG A 97 -17.25 3.81 -22.63
CA ARG A 97 -16.76 2.58 -23.27
C ARG A 97 -15.88 1.77 -22.33
N VAL A 98 -16.32 0.58 -21.95
CA VAL A 98 -15.61 -0.34 -21.06
C VAL A 98 -14.75 -1.32 -21.88
N SER A 99 -13.55 -1.57 -21.43
CA SER A 99 -12.63 -2.61 -21.91
C SER A 99 -12.15 -3.43 -20.72
N VAL A 100 -12.03 -4.75 -20.89
CA VAL A 100 -11.71 -5.66 -19.79
C VAL A 100 -10.34 -6.30 -20.02
N MET A 101 -9.48 -6.24 -19.01
CA MET A 101 -8.25 -7.02 -18.95
C MET A 101 -8.47 -8.22 -18.04
N LYS A 102 -8.36 -9.42 -18.58
CA LYS A 102 -8.42 -10.68 -17.82
C LYS A 102 -7.35 -11.66 -18.29
N SER A 103 -7.03 -12.62 -17.43
CA SER A 103 -6.12 -13.71 -17.78
C SER A 103 -6.83 -14.70 -18.71
N SER A 104 -6.05 -15.30 -19.61
CA SER A 104 -6.45 -16.41 -20.49
C SER A 104 -5.69 -17.68 -20.10
N PRO A 105 -6.04 -18.87 -20.65
CA PRO A 105 -5.30 -20.11 -20.42
C PRO A 105 -3.87 -20.16 -20.97
N LEU A 106 -3.43 -19.12 -21.69
CA LEU A 106 -2.07 -19.03 -22.19
C LEU A 106 -1.05 -19.00 -21.03
N PRO A 107 0.14 -19.63 -21.21
CA PRO A 107 1.17 -19.61 -20.18
C PRO A 107 1.72 -18.20 -19.95
N ALA A 108 2.13 -17.90 -18.70
CA ALA A 108 2.82 -16.66 -18.41
C ALA A 108 4.12 -16.54 -19.25
N PRO A 109 4.44 -15.36 -19.81
CA PRO A 109 3.80 -14.05 -19.61
C PRO A 109 2.65 -13.74 -20.59
N LEU A 110 2.25 -14.67 -21.45
CA LEU A 110 1.29 -14.45 -22.54
C LEU A 110 -0.19 -14.48 -22.10
N HIS A 111 -0.46 -14.80 -20.85
CA HIS A 111 -1.83 -14.98 -20.32
C HIS A 111 -2.75 -13.74 -20.45
N THR A 112 -2.18 -12.53 -20.59
CA THR A 112 -2.97 -11.29 -20.80
C THR A 112 -3.01 -10.85 -22.26
N ALA A 113 -2.24 -11.48 -23.15
CA ALA A 113 -2.11 -11.06 -24.53
C ALA A 113 -3.46 -10.98 -25.30
N PRO A 114 -4.41 -11.92 -25.15
CA PRO A 114 -5.69 -11.78 -25.83
C PRO A 114 -6.45 -10.52 -25.45
N SER A 115 -6.57 -10.21 -24.15
CA SER A 115 -7.25 -8.99 -23.69
C SER A 115 -6.52 -7.73 -24.16
N PHE A 116 -5.19 -7.70 -24.04
CA PHE A 116 -4.36 -6.60 -24.49
C PHE A 116 -4.51 -6.31 -25.98
N LEU A 117 -4.53 -7.35 -26.82
CA LEU A 117 -4.72 -7.19 -28.27
C LEU A 117 -6.11 -6.64 -28.64
N HIS A 118 -7.12 -6.86 -27.81
CA HIS A 118 -8.48 -6.36 -28.03
C HIS A 118 -8.72 -4.95 -27.47
N PHE A 119 -7.75 -4.30 -26.83
CA PHE A 119 -7.92 -2.93 -26.32
C PHE A 119 -8.13 -1.94 -27.48
N PRO A 120 -9.30 -1.30 -27.57
CA PRO A 120 -9.63 -0.40 -28.67
C PRO A 120 -8.97 0.97 -28.58
N PHE A 121 -8.51 1.35 -27.37
CA PHE A 121 -7.85 2.61 -27.11
C PHE A 121 -6.33 2.60 -27.42
N LEU A 122 -5.80 1.43 -27.83
CA LEU A 122 -4.43 1.26 -28.28
C LEU A 122 -4.41 0.89 -29.77
N SER A 123 -3.68 1.66 -30.56
CA SER A 123 -3.45 1.33 -31.98
C SER A 123 -2.51 0.13 -32.14
N ALA A 124 -2.39 -0.41 -33.34
CA ALA A 124 -1.43 -1.48 -33.61
C ALA A 124 0.03 -1.05 -33.35
N ALA A 125 0.37 0.22 -33.63
CA ALA A 125 1.68 0.77 -33.34
C ALA A 125 1.95 0.85 -31.83
N ASP A 126 0.96 1.26 -31.03
CA ASP A 126 1.06 1.26 -29.57
C ASP A 126 1.29 -0.13 -29.01
N LYS A 127 0.49 -1.10 -29.46
CA LYS A 127 0.60 -2.50 -29.03
C LYS A 127 1.96 -3.09 -29.35
N LEU A 128 2.51 -2.79 -30.54
CA LEU A 128 3.84 -3.23 -30.93
C LEU A 128 4.93 -2.57 -30.07
N ALA A 129 4.85 -1.26 -29.82
CA ALA A 129 5.78 -0.54 -28.98
C ALA A 129 5.78 -1.09 -27.55
N ILE A 130 4.60 -1.25 -26.94
CA ILE A 130 4.43 -1.84 -25.60
C ILE A 130 5.00 -3.26 -25.56
N SER A 131 4.68 -4.11 -26.55
CA SER A 131 5.18 -5.49 -26.58
C SER A 131 6.70 -5.57 -26.62
N ARG A 132 7.35 -4.69 -27.38
CA ARG A 132 8.83 -4.59 -27.43
C ARG A 132 9.41 -4.19 -26.08
N ALA A 133 8.79 -3.25 -25.36
CA ALA A 133 9.24 -2.81 -24.06
C ALA A 133 9.00 -3.86 -22.95
N LEU A 134 7.89 -4.61 -23.02
CA LEU A 134 7.59 -5.67 -22.06
C LEU A 134 8.66 -6.78 -22.05
N VAL A 135 9.32 -7.06 -23.15
CA VAL A 135 10.36 -8.11 -23.23
C VAL A 135 11.50 -7.86 -22.24
N PRO A 136 12.27 -6.75 -22.33
CA PRO A 136 13.36 -6.51 -21.38
C PRO A 136 12.86 -6.31 -19.94
N LEU A 137 11.71 -5.68 -19.73
CA LEU A 137 11.14 -5.46 -18.39
C LEU A 137 10.74 -6.77 -17.71
N THR A 138 10.30 -7.76 -18.47
CA THR A 138 9.83 -9.04 -17.95
C THR A 138 10.96 -10.05 -17.78
N LEU A 139 11.87 -10.13 -18.76
CA LEU A 139 12.85 -11.22 -18.84
C LEU A 139 14.19 -10.88 -18.20
N THR A 140 14.49 -9.58 -17.96
CA THR A 140 15.74 -9.16 -17.35
C THR A 140 15.51 -8.34 -16.09
N VAL A 141 16.41 -8.47 -15.13
CA VAL A 141 16.40 -7.62 -13.93
C VAL A 141 16.97 -6.26 -14.31
N GLN A 142 16.12 -5.23 -14.25
CA GLN A 142 16.56 -3.85 -14.43
C GLN A 142 17.15 -3.34 -13.12
N ARG A 143 18.40 -2.92 -13.16
CA ARG A 143 19.08 -2.28 -12.02
C ARG A 143 18.81 -0.78 -12.07
N ASP A 144 18.83 -0.16 -10.91
CA ASP A 144 18.81 1.29 -10.82
C ASP A 144 20.12 1.86 -11.37
N ASN A 145 20.01 2.65 -12.42
CA ASN A 145 21.11 3.29 -13.13
C ASN A 145 21.01 4.82 -13.12
N GLY A 146 20.15 5.36 -12.24
CA GLY A 146 19.89 6.80 -12.16
C GLY A 146 18.90 7.34 -13.21
N GLN A 147 18.32 6.45 -14.05
CA GLN A 147 17.38 6.82 -15.10
C GLN A 147 15.94 6.75 -14.62
N SER A 148 15.11 7.73 -14.99
CA SER A 148 13.67 7.66 -14.78
C SER A 148 13.00 6.71 -15.79
N PHE A 149 11.83 6.21 -15.45
CA PHE A 149 11.10 5.32 -16.35
C PHE A 149 10.60 6.04 -17.60
N GLN A 150 10.26 7.32 -17.53
CA GLN A 150 9.94 8.13 -18.72
C GLN A 150 11.11 8.18 -19.70
N GLN A 151 12.32 8.49 -19.22
CA GLN A 151 13.52 8.48 -20.06
C GLN A 151 13.79 7.11 -20.71
N TRP A 152 13.53 6.04 -19.95
CA TRP A 152 13.64 4.67 -20.45
C TRP A 152 12.61 4.38 -21.55
N LEU A 153 11.35 4.82 -21.37
CA LEU A 153 10.27 4.66 -22.37
C LEU A 153 10.60 5.42 -23.66
N ASP A 154 11.11 6.63 -23.54
CA ASP A 154 11.52 7.46 -24.70
C ASP A 154 12.66 6.77 -25.49
N ALA A 155 13.66 6.24 -24.80
CA ALA A 155 14.76 5.50 -25.40
C ALA A 155 14.30 4.18 -26.06
N HIS A 156 13.16 3.60 -25.63
CA HIS A 156 12.59 2.38 -26.19
C HIS A 156 11.44 2.64 -27.17
N GLY A 157 11.34 3.86 -27.69
CA GLY A 157 10.42 4.22 -28.78
C GLY A 157 8.94 4.04 -28.45
N GLN A 158 8.55 4.33 -27.19
CA GLN A 158 7.15 4.27 -26.82
C GLN A 158 6.38 5.44 -27.41
N THR A 159 5.17 5.14 -27.92
CA THR A 159 4.29 6.19 -28.42
C THR A 159 3.67 6.98 -27.27
N LYS A 160 3.31 8.24 -27.52
CA LYS A 160 2.61 9.07 -26.51
C LYS A 160 1.33 8.43 -26.01
N ASN A 161 0.58 7.77 -26.90
CA ASN A 161 -0.67 7.07 -26.54
C ASN A 161 -0.40 5.84 -25.66
N ALA A 162 0.65 5.05 -25.97
CA ALA A 162 1.06 3.93 -25.13
C ALA A 162 1.49 4.38 -23.73
N VAL A 163 2.23 5.49 -23.64
CA VAL A 163 2.62 6.09 -22.35
C VAL A 163 1.38 6.50 -21.57
N ALA A 164 0.49 7.30 -22.14
CA ALA A 164 -0.66 7.86 -21.45
C ALA A 164 -1.72 6.83 -21.04
N ARG A 165 -1.96 5.78 -21.87
CA ARG A 165 -3.10 4.86 -21.68
C ARG A 165 -2.72 3.45 -21.23
N PHE A 166 -1.43 3.13 -21.16
CA PHE A 166 -0.95 1.84 -20.68
C PHE A 166 0.05 1.99 -19.53
N TRP A 167 1.19 2.64 -19.76
CA TRP A 167 2.25 2.73 -18.75
C TRP A 167 1.86 3.61 -17.56
N HIS A 168 1.37 4.81 -17.83
CA HIS A 168 1.00 5.77 -16.79
C HIS A 168 -0.07 5.22 -15.83
N PRO A 169 -1.27 4.77 -16.26
CA PRO A 169 -2.30 4.33 -15.32
C PRO A 169 -1.90 3.11 -14.50
N ILE A 170 -1.06 2.21 -15.04
CA ILE A 170 -0.59 1.03 -14.30
C ILE A 170 0.45 1.42 -13.25
N LEU A 171 1.44 2.20 -13.63
CA LEU A 171 2.59 2.47 -12.76
C LEU A 171 2.30 3.57 -11.74
N ILE A 172 1.54 4.61 -12.09
CA ILE A 172 1.13 5.62 -11.12
C ILE A 172 0.25 5.03 -10.03
N SER A 173 -0.62 4.08 -10.38
CA SER A 173 -1.46 3.37 -9.40
C SER A 173 -0.65 2.46 -8.47
N ALA A 174 0.40 1.82 -8.99
CA ALA A 174 1.21 0.87 -8.23
C ALA A 174 2.28 1.55 -7.37
N LEU A 175 2.82 2.68 -7.83
CA LEU A 175 4.01 3.33 -7.25
C LEU A 175 3.73 4.74 -6.72
N SER A 176 2.54 5.28 -6.97
CA SER A 176 2.09 6.62 -6.55
C SER A 176 3.07 7.76 -6.89
N GLU A 177 3.70 7.69 -8.07
CA GLU A 177 4.62 8.73 -8.53
C GLU A 177 4.54 8.87 -10.05
N GLU A 178 4.95 10.02 -10.60
CA GLU A 178 4.98 10.29 -12.03
C GLU A 178 6.10 9.52 -12.74
N LEU A 179 5.89 9.17 -14.02
CA LEU A 179 6.83 8.33 -14.78
C LEU A 179 8.23 8.95 -14.94
N ASP A 180 8.33 10.28 -14.95
CA ASP A 180 9.59 11.01 -15.01
C ASP A 180 10.36 11.00 -13.68
N ARG A 181 9.73 10.51 -12.61
CA ARG A 181 10.31 10.39 -11.28
C ARG A 181 10.43 8.96 -10.80
N ILE A 182 9.68 8.02 -11.37
CA ILE A 182 9.80 6.58 -11.05
C ILE A 182 11.12 6.03 -11.59
N SER A 183 11.88 5.29 -10.77
CA SER A 183 13.07 4.57 -11.22
C SER A 183 12.71 3.42 -12.17
N VAL A 184 13.61 3.12 -13.10
CA VAL A 184 13.43 1.97 -14.01
C VAL A 184 13.34 0.66 -13.25
N SER A 185 14.11 0.50 -12.17
CA SER A 185 14.08 -0.71 -11.32
C SER A 185 12.72 -0.94 -10.67
N ALA A 186 12.11 0.10 -10.10
CA ALA A 186 10.80 0.01 -9.47
C ALA A 186 9.68 -0.30 -10.48
N ALA A 187 9.69 0.38 -11.64
CA ALA A 187 8.74 0.12 -12.72
C ALA A 187 8.87 -1.31 -13.27
N ALA A 188 10.10 -1.75 -13.52
CA ALA A 188 10.39 -3.09 -14.01
C ALA A 188 9.96 -4.18 -13.02
N GLN A 189 10.12 -3.94 -11.72
CA GLN A 189 9.66 -4.87 -10.69
C GLN A 189 8.14 -5.05 -10.76
N VAL A 190 7.36 -3.96 -10.83
CA VAL A 190 5.89 -4.04 -10.97
C VAL A 190 5.49 -4.85 -12.20
N VAL A 191 6.11 -4.57 -13.36
CA VAL A 191 5.83 -5.28 -14.61
C VAL A 191 6.18 -6.77 -14.49
N ARG A 192 7.41 -7.07 -14.07
CA ARG A 192 7.92 -8.44 -13.98
C ARG A 192 7.10 -9.30 -13.04
N GLU A 193 6.79 -8.77 -11.84
CA GLU A 193 6.01 -9.51 -10.85
C GLU A 193 4.57 -9.74 -11.35
N SER A 194 3.94 -8.78 -12.02
CA SER A 194 2.60 -8.96 -12.60
C SER A 194 2.55 -9.95 -13.76
N MET A 195 3.67 -10.18 -14.46
CA MET A 195 3.78 -11.12 -15.58
C MET A 195 4.26 -12.51 -15.18
N LYS A 196 4.68 -12.71 -13.95
CA LYS A 196 5.33 -13.92 -13.43
C LYS A 196 4.43 -15.14 -13.43
N THR A 197 3.14 -14.94 -13.15
CA THR A 197 2.11 -15.99 -13.11
C THR A 197 0.72 -15.40 -13.35
N PRO A 198 -0.25 -16.12 -13.97
CA PRO A 198 -1.62 -15.62 -14.10
C PRO A 198 -2.26 -15.27 -12.75
N ALA A 199 -1.98 -16.05 -11.70
CA ALA A 199 -2.53 -15.82 -10.36
C ALA A 199 -2.06 -14.49 -9.74
N ALA A 200 -0.89 -13.98 -10.12
CA ALA A 200 -0.34 -12.72 -9.62
C ALA A 200 -1.28 -11.51 -9.84
N ARG A 201 -2.12 -11.59 -10.86
CA ARG A 201 -2.99 -10.48 -11.30
C ARG A 201 -4.37 -10.45 -10.65
N HIS A 202 -4.73 -11.44 -9.84
CA HIS A 202 -5.99 -11.37 -9.12
C HIS A 202 -5.94 -10.21 -8.12
N MET A 203 -6.83 -9.25 -8.32
CA MET A 203 -6.94 -8.06 -7.47
C MET A 203 -7.87 -8.36 -6.29
N GLY A 204 -7.39 -8.14 -5.08
CA GLY A 204 -8.16 -8.26 -3.85
C GLY A 204 -8.62 -6.89 -3.35
N VAL A 205 -9.88 -6.81 -2.92
CA VAL A 205 -10.46 -5.61 -2.32
C VAL A 205 -11.10 -6.00 -0.98
N PRO A 206 -10.79 -5.31 0.12
CA PRO A 206 -11.42 -5.55 1.41
C PRO A 206 -12.94 -5.28 1.37
N THR A 207 -13.70 -6.18 1.99
CA THR A 207 -15.17 -6.07 2.15
C THR A 207 -15.58 -5.40 3.45
N LEU A 208 -14.62 -5.13 4.33
CA LEU A 208 -14.77 -4.38 5.57
C LEU A 208 -14.04 -3.04 5.47
N PRO A 209 -14.41 -2.04 6.30
CA PRO A 209 -13.55 -0.89 6.56
C PRO A 209 -12.16 -1.33 7.01
N LEU A 210 -11.12 -0.62 6.56
CA LEU A 210 -9.73 -1.05 6.78
C LEU A 210 -9.38 -1.18 8.27
N THR A 211 -9.87 -0.27 9.12
CA THR A 211 -9.61 -0.34 10.57
C THR A 211 -10.24 -1.59 11.18
N ASP A 212 -11.45 -1.98 10.76
CA ASP A 212 -12.11 -3.20 11.24
C ASP A 212 -11.34 -4.44 10.81
N LEU A 213 -10.83 -4.45 9.58
CA LEU A 213 -9.97 -5.52 9.08
C LEU A 213 -8.71 -5.69 9.95
N TYR A 214 -8.05 -4.58 10.34
CA TYR A 214 -6.79 -4.63 11.09
C TYR A 214 -6.98 -4.73 12.61
N ASN A 215 -8.17 -4.51 13.15
CA ASN A 215 -8.48 -4.78 14.55
C ASN A 215 -8.23 -6.25 14.91
N ALA A 216 -8.44 -7.18 13.97
CA ALA A 216 -8.13 -8.60 14.15
C ALA A 216 -6.65 -8.85 14.54
N ALA A 217 -5.70 -8.08 14.00
CA ALA A 217 -4.30 -8.18 14.41
C ALA A 217 -4.09 -7.70 15.86
N GLY A 218 -4.81 -6.66 16.27
CA GLY A 218 -4.80 -6.21 17.66
C GLY A 218 -5.35 -7.26 18.62
N ASP A 219 -6.44 -7.92 18.24
CA ASP A 219 -7.04 -9.01 19.04
C ASP A 219 -6.12 -10.23 19.08
N TYR A 220 -5.44 -10.55 17.98
CA TYR A 220 -4.41 -11.56 17.93
C TYR A 220 -3.29 -11.31 18.95
N VAL A 221 -2.74 -10.11 18.98
CA VAL A 221 -1.69 -9.73 19.94
C VAL A 221 -2.19 -9.83 21.39
N ARG A 222 -3.42 -9.38 21.67
CA ARG A 222 -4.02 -9.49 23.02
C ARG A 222 -4.22 -10.95 23.46
N SER A 223 -4.68 -11.81 22.55
CA SER A 223 -4.88 -13.24 22.84
C SER A 223 -3.57 -13.98 23.18
N HIS A 224 -2.42 -13.41 22.74
CA HIS A 224 -1.07 -13.90 23.08
C HIS A 224 -0.43 -13.15 24.28
N GLY A 225 -1.23 -12.44 25.08
CA GLY A 225 -0.77 -11.75 26.27
C GLY A 225 -0.08 -10.40 26.03
N GLY A 226 -0.15 -9.88 24.81
CA GLY A 226 0.36 -8.55 24.49
C GLY A 226 -0.61 -7.42 24.88
N THR A 227 -0.12 -6.20 24.88
CA THR A 227 -0.86 -4.99 25.27
C THR A 227 -0.80 -3.95 24.16
N LEU A 228 -1.92 -3.25 23.91
CA LEU A 228 -2.01 -2.15 22.95
C LEU A 228 -2.41 -0.86 23.67
N HIS A 229 -1.63 0.20 23.45
CA HIS A 229 -1.88 1.54 23.96
C HIS A 229 -2.23 2.47 22.79
N PHE A 230 -3.48 2.91 22.75
CA PHE A 230 -3.99 3.89 21.78
C PHE A 230 -3.89 5.29 22.34
N ARG A 231 -3.87 6.30 21.45
CA ARG A 231 -3.69 7.72 21.82
C ARG A 231 -2.46 7.92 22.73
N CYS A 232 -1.44 7.11 22.48
CA CYS A 232 -0.21 7.07 23.26
C CYS A 232 1.00 7.37 22.36
N PRO A 233 1.23 8.66 22.03
CA PRO A 233 2.39 9.04 21.23
C PRO A 233 3.68 8.83 22.02
N VAL A 234 4.62 8.13 21.44
CA VAL A 234 6.00 8.02 21.92
C VAL A 234 6.74 9.27 21.47
N GLU A 235 7.54 9.86 22.37
CA GLU A 235 8.33 11.08 22.12
C GLU A 235 9.82 10.81 21.92
N GLY A 236 10.30 9.68 22.41
CA GLY A 236 11.70 9.33 22.30
C GLY A 236 12.01 7.98 22.93
N PHE A 237 13.25 7.58 22.80
CA PHE A 237 13.80 6.40 23.46
C PHE A 237 15.25 6.61 23.83
N THR A 238 15.72 5.83 24.82
CA THR A 238 17.14 5.62 25.11
C THR A 238 17.42 4.13 25.10
N ALA A 239 18.59 3.72 24.62
CA ALA A 239 18.97 2.32 24.54
C ALA A 239 20.40 2.11 25.02
N ASP A 240 20.60 1.09 25.82
CA ASP A 240 21.92 0.59 26.22
C ASP A 240 22.11 -0.89 25.83
N ALA A 241 23.19 -1.51 26.28
CA ALA A 241 23.49 -2.91 25.96
C ALA A 241 22.48 -3.91 26.58
N SER A 242 21.73 -3.51 27.60
CA SER A 242 20.85 -4.39 28.38
C SER A 242 19.37 -4.17 28.13
N GLN A 243 18.95 -2.95 27.84
CA GLN A 243 17.53 -2.58 27.76
C GLN A 243 17.29 -1.34 26.91
N VAL A 244 16.00 -1.09 26.61
CA VAL A 244 15.52 0.13 25.96
C VAL A 244 14.46 0.78 26.85
N ARG A 245 14.54 2.08 27.02
CA ARG A 245 13.50 2.89 27.68
C ARG A 245 12.76 3.71 26.64
N VAL A 246 11.45 3.69 26.71
CA VAL A 246 10.55 4.40 25.80
C VAL A 246 9.79 5.46 26.59
N SER A 247 9.86 6.71 26.13
CA SER A 247 9.20 7.85 26.77
C SER A 247 7.90 8.22 26.05
N MET A 248 6.80 8.38 26.79
CA MET A 248 5.47 8.68 26.26
C MET A 248 5.05 10.12 26.58
N ARG A 249 4.31 10.76 25.65
CA ARG A 249 3.75 12.11 25.82
C ARG A 249 2.63 12.14 26.87
N GLY A 250 2.58 13.22 27.68
CA GLY A 250 1.41 13.57 28.50
C GLY A 250 1.39 12.98 29.92
N LYS A 251 2.41 12.23 30.30
CA LYS A 251 2.66 11.85 31.68
C LYS A 251 4.10 12.22 32.00
N GLU A 252 4.33 13.31 32.75
CA GLU A 252 5.68 13.67 33.21
C GLU A 252 6.34 12.44 33.84
N GLY A 253 7.49 12.02 33.31
CA GLY A 253 8.23 10.86 33.76
C GLY A 253 7.68 9.49 33.45
N ALA A 254 6.69 9.36 32.53
CA ALA A 254 6.20 8.04 32.12
C ALA A 254 7.18 7.39 31.13
N GLU A 255 8.14 6.67 31.67
CA GLU A 255 9.01 5.78 30.90
C GLU A 255 8.65 4.33 31.19
N GLN A 256 8.77 3.49 30.14
CA GLN A 256 8.67 2.04 30.28
C GLN A 256 9.93 1.39 29.72
N THR A 257 10.38 0.34 30.39
CA THR A 257 11.60 -0.40 30.05
C THR A 257 11.24 -1.71 29.37
N PHE A 258 11.97 -2.03 28.30
CA PHE A 258 11.81 -3.24 27.49
C PHE A 258 13.19 -3.84 27.15
N ASP A 259 13.18 -5.13 26.83
CA ASP A 259 14.39 -5.78 26.32
C ASP A 259 14.73 -5.32 24.90
N TYR A 260 13.70 -5.02 24.09
CA TYR A 260 13.84 -4.66 22.66
C TYR A 260 12.82 -3.59 22.24
N LEU A 261 13.12 -2.89 21.13
CA LEU A 261 12.27 -1.89 20.51
C LEU A 261 12.20 -2.10 19.00
N VAL A 262 10.99 -2.05 18.43
CA VAL A 262 10.74 -1.95 16.99
C VAL A 262 10.10 -0.60 16.69
N LEU A 263 10.78 0.22 15.88
CA LEU A 263 10.29 1.51 15.38
C LEU A 263 9.62 1.26 14.02
N ALA A 264 8.28 1.11 14.04
CA ALA A 264 7.46 0.81 12.87
C ALA A 264 6.77 2.07 12.36
N LEU A 265 7.55 3.07 11.99
CA LEU A 265 7.12 4.42 11.66
C LEU A 265 7.46 4.80 10.22
N PRO A 266 6.70 5.73 9.60
CA PRO A 266 7.15 6.42 8.39
C PRO A 266 8.48 7.16 8.65
N PHE A 267 9.28 7.35 7.61
CA PHE A 267 10.61 7.95 7.72
C PHE A 267 10.60 9.36 8.32
N ASP A 268 9.61 10.17 7.94
CA ASP A 268 9.39 11.53 8.45
C ASP A 268 9.02 11.57 9.94
N ALA A 269 8.21 10.63 10.39
CA ALA A 269 7.85 10.51 11.81
C ALA A 269 9.01 9.96 12.65
N LEU A 270 9.82 9.04 12.08
CA LEU A 270 10.97 8.47 12.78
C LEU A 270 12.02 9.55 13.10
N GLU A 271 12.27 10.48 12.20
CA GLU A 271 13.28 11.51 12.35
C GLU A 271 13.11 12.29 13.66
N SER A 272 11.87 12.58 14.04
CA SER A 272 11.55 13.32 15.27
C SER A 272 11.78 12.52 16.57
N LEU A 273 11.87 11.17 16.48
CA LEU A 273 12.10 10.30 17.64
C LEU A 273 13.56 9.92 17.83
N LEU A 274 14.40 10.11 16.82
CA LEU A 274 15.80 9.75 16.91
C LEU A 274 16.53 10.61 17.96
N PRO A 275 17.24 10.00 18.94
CA PRO A 275 17.98 10.77 19.94
C PRO A 275 19.09 11.60 19.29
N ALA A 276 19.53 12.67 19.99
CA ALA A 276 20.61 13.54 19.53
C ALA A 276 21.99 12.90 19.81
N GLU A 277 22.25 11.77 19.18
CA GLU A 277 23.45 10.95 19.34
C GLU A 277 24.10 10.65 17.98
N THR A 278 25.41 10.40 17.97
CA THR A 278 26.15 10.06 16.73
C THR A 278 25.58 8.84 16.02
N GLN A 279 25.03 7.87 16.75
CA GLN A 279 24.39 6.67 16.17
C GLN A 279 23.16 7.01 15.30
N SER A 280 22.48 8.12 15.58
CA SER A 280 21.33 8.59 14.80
C SER A 280 21.73 9.13 13.43
N GLU A 281 22.94 9.64 13.27
CA GLU A 281 23.40 10.32 12.05
C GLU A 281 23.30 9.41 10.81
N ALA A 282 23.70 8.14 10.94
CA ALA A 282 23.62 7.18 9.84
C ALA A 282 22.17 6.93 9.35
N ILE A 283 21.17 7.04 10.24
CA ILE A 283 19.75 6.90 9.89
C ILE A 283 19.24 8.23 9.32
N ARG A 284 19.61 9.38 9.92
CA ARG A 284 19.23 10.72 9.44
C ARG A 284 19.71 10.98 8.02
N GLU A 285 20.98 10.61 7.74
CA GLU A 285 21.54 10.70 6.38
C GLU A 285 20.69 9.95 5.37
N LYS A 286 20.27 8.72 5.68
CA LYS A 286 19.39 7.94 4.80
C LYS A 286 18.02 8.58 4.65
N ILE A 287 17.39 9.02 5.74
CA ILE A 287 16.07 9.66 5.75
C ILE A 287 16.06 10.93 4.87
N ALA A 288 17.13 11.72 4.88
CA ALA A 288 17.25 12.96 4.11
C ALA A 288 17.08 12.77 2.59
N HIS A 289 17.23 11.56 2.07
CA HIS A 289 17.01 11.24 0.66
C HIS A 289 15.56 10.93 0.31
N PHE A 290 14.67 10.74 1.28
CA PHE A 290 13.29 10.38 1.02
C PHE A 290 12.42 11.63 0.79
N GLU A 291 11.49 11.51 -0.14
CA GLU A 291 10.43 12.48 -0.40
C GLU A 291 9.09 11.76 -0.36
N ASN A 292 8.06 12.45 0.11
CA ASN A 292 6.70 11.93 0.11
C ASN A 292 6.01 12.12 -1.25
N SER A 293 5.13 11.20 -1.59
CA SER A 293 4.18 11.33 -2.70
C SER A 293 2.75 11.23 -2.19
N PRO A 294 1.88 12.20 -2.54
CA PRO A 294 0.52 12.28 -2.02
C PRO A 294 -0.45 11.40 -2.79
N ILE A 295 -1.51 10.97 -2.08
CA ILE A 295 -2.69 10.33 -2.66
C ILE A 295 -3.94 11.07 -2.18
N THR A 296 -4.90 11.27 -3.08
CA THR A 296 -6.19 11.88 -2.74
C THR A 296 -7.31 10.87 -2.94
N GLY A 297 -8.07 10.60 -1.87
CA GLY A 297 -9.33 9.86 -1.87
C GLY A 297 -10.50 10.84 -1.96
N ILE A 298 -11.46 10.58 -2.85
CA ILE A 298 -12.66 11.40 -3.03
C ILE A 298 -13.88 10.49 -2.86
N HIS A 299 -14.70 10.79 -1.89
CA HIS A 299 -15.88 10.00 -1.54
C HIS A 299 -17.13 10.74 -1.96
N LEU A 300 -17.96 10.09 -2.79
CA LEU A 300 -19.20 10.67 -3.34
C LEU A 300 -20.38 9.74 -3.08
N TRP A 301 -21.44 10.29 -2.51
CA TRP A 301 -22.73 9.60 -2.29
C TRP A 301 -23.78 10.19 -3.21
N PHE A 302 -24.41 9.34 -4.00
CA PHE A 302 -25.48 9.71 -4.94
C PHE A 302 -26.81 9.12 -4.49
N ASP A 303 -27.91 9.79 -4.85
CA ASP A 303 -29.29 9.34 -4.58
C ASP A 303 -29.71 8.15 -5.45
N LYS A 304 -28.95 7.85 -6.52
CA LYS A 304 -29.23 6.77 -7.47
C LYS A 304 -27.97 5.95 -7.76
N GLN A 305 -28.19 4.75 -8.30
CA GLN A 305 -27.12 3.90 -8.83
C GLN A 305 -26.48 4.56 -10.06
N ILE A 306 -25.17 4.78 -10.04
CA ILE A 306 -24.43 5.42 -11.14
C ILE A 306 -23.70 4.41 -12.04
N SER A 307 -23.43 3.19 -11.56
CA SER A 307 -22.70 2.17 -12.30
C SER A 307 -22.97 0.78 -11.74
N ASP A 308 -22.94 -0.24 -12.59
CA ASP A 308 -22.93 -1.66 -12.20
C ASP A 308 -21.53 -2.24 -12.03
N LEU A 309 -20.48 -1.44 -12.28
CA LEU A 309 -19.10 -1.86 -12.09
C LEU A 309 -18.70 -1.78 -10.61
N ASP A 310 -18.06 -2.83 -10.12
CA ASP A 310 -17.49 -2.83 -8.76
C ASP A 310 -16.24 -1.95 -8.66
N HIS A 311 -15.48 -1.85 -9.76
CA HIS A 311 -14.30 -0.99 -9.89
C HIS A 311 -14.00 -0.68 -11.37
N ALA A 312 -13.30 0.42 -11.60
CA ALA A 312 -12.81 0.79 -12.94
C ALA A 312 -11.55 1.65 -12.87
N VAL A 313 -10.61 1.40 -13.78
CA VAL A 313 -9.53 2.33 -14.16
C VAL A 313 -10.09 3.35 -15.12
N LEU A 314 -9.96 4.63 -14.80
CA LEU A 314 -10.47 5.74 -15.59
C LEU A 314 -9.35 6.32 -16.45
N LEU A 315 -9.53 6.31 -17.77
CA LEU A 315 -8.51 6.74 -18.73
C LEU A 315 -8.70 8.21 -19.12
N ASP A 316 -7.60 8.88 -19.42
CA ASP A 316 -7.57 10.21 -20.05
C ASP A 316 -8.12 11.35 -19.16
N ARG A 317 -8.19 11.15 -17.86
CA ARG A 317 -8.67 12.15 -16.89
C ARG A 317 -7.78 12.16 -15.65
N THR A 318 -8.05 13.10 -14.74
CA THR A 318 -7.30 13.27 -13.50
C THR A 318 -7.55 12.11 -12.54
N ILE A 319 -8.81 11.68 -12.43
CA ILE A 319 -9.20 10.56 -11.58
C ILE A 319 -8.79 9.25 -12.25
N GLN A 320 -8.05 8.43 -11.52
CA GLN A 320 -7.44 7.21 -12.06
C GLN A 320 -8.26 5.95 -11.77
N TRP A 321 -8.97 5.93 -10.63
CA TRP A 321 -9.76 4.78 -10.21
C TRP A 321 -11.11 5.18 -9.63
N MET A 322 -12.10 4.33 -9.87
CA MET A 322 -13.38 4.32 -9.16
C MET A 322 -13.59 2.96 -8.50
N PHE A 323 -13.99 2.97 -7.24
CA PHE A 323 -14.46 1.81 -6.48
C PHE A 323 -15.87 2.05 -5.99
N HIS A 324 -16.78 1.11 -6.27
CA HIS A 324 -18.18 1.21 -5.88
C HIS A 324 -18.37 0.63 -4.47
N LYS A 325 -18.20 1.45 -3.45
CA LYS A 325 -18.20 1.01 -2.04
C LYS A 325 -19.51 0.35 -1.61
N SER A 326 -20.66 0.85 -2.06
CA SER A 326 -21.95 0.21 -1.74
C SER A 326 -22.06 -1.23 -2.25
N ARG A 327 -21.32 -1.59 -3.31
CA ARG A 327 -21.28 -2.95 -3.87
C ARG A 327 -20.17 -3.80 -3.26
N LEU A 328 -19.07 -3.17 -2.88
CA LEU A 328 -17.90 -3.84 -2.29
C LEU A 328 -18.08 -4.12 -0.80
N GLN A 329 -18.81 -3.25 -0.08
CA GLN A 329 -19.09 -3.33 1.36
C GLN A 329 -20.61 -3.29 1.62
N PRO A 330 -21.38 -4.29 1.20
CA PRO A 330 -22.86 -4.24 1.20
C PRO A 330 -23.47 -4.16 2.61
N MET A 331 -22.82 -4.70 3.63
CA MET A 331 -23.29 -4.60 5.02
C MET A 331 -23.41 -3.15 5.49
N ARG A 332 -22.61 -2.28 4.95
CA ARG A 332 -22.55 -0.86 5.27
C ARG A 332 -23.66 -0.07 4.55
N ALA A 333 -23.97 -0.46 3.31
CA ALA A 333 -25.01 0.19 2.52
C ALA A 333 -26.42 0.04 3.12
N GLN A 334 -26.65 -0.99 3.94
CA GLN A 334 -27.95 -1.26 4.56
C GLN A 334 -28.27 -0.36 5.76
N GLY A 335 -27.25 0.28 6.37
CA GLY A 335 -27.42 1.14 7.55
C GLY A 335 -27.59 2.63 7.27
N GLU A 336 -27.14 3.11 6.11
CA GLU A 336 -26.88 4.55 5.89
C GLU A 336 -27.81 5.27 4.92
N SER A 337 -28.53 4.56 4.07
CA SER A 337 -29.54 5.17 3.20
C SER A 337 -30.85 4.40 3.29
N GLY A 338 -31.83 4.99 3.93
CA GLY A 338 -33.15 4.39 4.24
C GLY A 338 -33.97 3.84 3.07
N ASN A 339 -33.43 3.73 1.84
CA ASN A 339 -34.13 3.18 0.66
C ASN A 339 -33.26 2.34 -0.29
N GLY A 340 -32.00 2.05 -0.01
CA GLY A 340 -31.20 1.07 -0.79
C GLY A 340 -30.95 1.39 -2.27
N SER A 341 -31.31 2.58 -2.76
CA SER A 341 -31.26 2.95 -4.18
C SER A 341 -30.06 3.81 -4.60
N GLY A 342 -29.25 4.27 -3.64
CA GLY A 342 -28.13 5.18 -3.90
C GLY A 342 -26.80 4.45 -4.17
N SER A 343 -25.79 5.22 -4.58
CA SER A 343 -24.41 4.76 -4.75
C SER A 343 -23.47 5.51 -3.84
N TYR A 344 -22.61 4.79 -3.14
CA TYR A 344 -21.40 5.34 -2.57
C TYR A 344 -20.20 4.87 -3.40
N VAL A 345 -19.47 5.80 -3.98
CA VAL A 345 -18.25 5.53 -4.75
C VAL A 345 -17.05 6.25 -4.14
N GLU A 346 -15.93 5.60 -4.16
CA GLU A 346 -14.63 6.15 -3.79
C GLU A 346 -13.76 6.27 -5.04
N LEU A 347 -13.21 7.46 -5.24
CA LEU A 347 -12.34 7.79 -6.36
C LEU A 347 -10.93 8.01 -5.83
N VAL A 348 -9.93 7.57 -6.59
CA VAL A 348 -8.54 7.66 -6.17
C VAL A 348 -7.71 8.39 -7.22
N VAL A 349 -6.88 9.32 -6.72
CA VAL A 349 -5.84 9.99 -7.49
C VAL A 349 -4.50 9.76 -6.78
N SER A 350 -3.66 8.91 -7.36
CA SER A 350 -2.28 8.67 -6.94
C SER A 350 -1.37 9.77 -7.49
N SER A 351 -0.25 10.05 -6.82
CA SER A 351 0.64 11.18 -7.16
C SER A 351 -0.13 12.51 -7.30
N SER A 352 -1.06 12.74 -6.38
CA SER A 352 -2.06 13.83 -6.47
C SER A 352 -1.47 15.23 -6.21
N LYS A 353 -0.22 15.47 -6.62
CA LYS A 353 0.50 16.73 -6.40
C LYS A 353 -0.26 17.96 -6.91
N THR A 354 -0.96 17.81 -8.04
CA THR A 354 -1.77 18.88 -8.64
C THR A 354 -3.05 19.20 -7.88
N LEU A 355 -3.46 18.37 -6.94
CA LEU A 355 -4.67 18.53 -6.14
C LEU A 355 -4.40 19.07 -4.73
N ILE A 356 -3.14 19.08 -4.28
CA ILE A 356 -2.82 19.43 -2.89
C ILE A 356 -3.26 20.84 -2.54
N ASP A 357 -3.04 21.80 -3.43
CA ASP A 357 -3.35 23.21 -3.21
C ASP A 357 -4.82 23.57 -3.56
N LYS A 358 -5.54 22.68 -4.23
CA LYS A 358 -6.96 22.90 -4.54
C LYS A 358 -7.82 22.77 -3.28
N SER A 359 -8.88 23.58 -3.19
CA SER A 359 -9.90 23.40 -2.17
C SER A 359 -10.66 22.07 -2.32
N ARG A 360 -11.30 21.60 -1.26
CA ARG A 360 -12.14 20.40 -1.33
C ARG A 360 -13.29 20.56 -2.32
N ALA A 361 -13.88 21.74 -2.40
CA ALA A 361 -14.97 22.04 -3.34
C ALA A 361 -14.49 21.91 -4.80
N GLU A 362 -13.36 22.52 -5.17
CA GLU A 362 -12.78 22.40 -6.51
C GLU A 362 -12.47 20.95 -6.90
N ILE A 363 -12.03 20.13 -5.93
CA ILE A 363 -11.76 18.72 -6.18
C ILE A 363 -13.07 17.94 -6.39
N VAL A 364 -14.11 18.24 -5.63
CA VAL A 364 -15.44 17.62 -5.81
C VAL A 364 -16.06 18.01 -7.15
N ASP A 365 -15.98 19.28 -7.55
CA ASP A 365 -16.48 19.76 -8.84
C ASP A 365 -15.75 19.08 -10.01
N LEU A 366 -14.42 18.96 -9.93
CA LEU A 366 -13.62 18.20 -10.88
C LEU A 366 -14.08 16.75 -10.96
N ALA A 367 -14.24 16.10 -9.80
CA ALA A 367 -14.65 14.70 -9.71
C ALA A 367 -16.04 14.47 -10.31
N LEU A 368 -17.00 15.34 -10.03
CA LEU A 368 -18.35 15.26 -10.60
C LEU A 368 -18.34 15.47 -12.11
N SER A 369 -17.55 16.41 -12.60
CA SER A 369 -17.40 16.64 -14.05
C SER A 369 -16.88 15.40 -14.74
N GLU A 370 -15.79 14.82 -14.24
CA GLU A 370 -15.16 13.64 -14.86
C GLU A 370 -16.04 12.38 -14.73
N ILE A 371 -16.66 12.12 -13.56
CA ILE A 371 -17.52 10.94 -13.36
C ILE A 371 -18.74 10.95 -14.28
N ARG A 372 -19.31 12.12 -14.56
CA ARG A 372 -20.43 12.25 -15.52
C ARG A 372 -20.04 11.97 -16.98
N GLU A 373 -18.75 12.08 -17.31
CA GLU A 373 -18.25 11.67 -18.62
C GLU A 373 -18.11 10.14 -18.74
N PHE A 374 -17.72 9.47 -17.65
CA PHE A 374 -17.53 8.03 -17.62
C PHE A 374 -18.83 7.23 -17.44
N PHE A 375 -19.73 7.74 -16.59
CA PHE A 375 -20.94 7.03 -16.18
C PHE A 375 -22.17 7.88 -16.55
N PRO A 376 -22.86 7.56 -17.66
CA PRO A 376 -24.03 8.32 -18.10
C PRO A 376 -25.11 8.47 -17.00
N ALA A 377 -25.35 7.44 -16.20
CA ALA A 377 -26.31 7.48 -15.09
C ALA A 377 -25.97 8.52 -13.99
N ALA A 378 -24.69 8.90 -13.88
CA ALA A 378 -24.26 9.94 -12.95
C ALA A 378 -24.74 11.36 -13.35
N ARG A 379 -25.21 11.55 -14.59
CA ARG A 379 -25.76 12.84 -15.05
C ARG A 379 -27.13 13.13 -14.43
N ASP A 380 -27.90 12.07 -14.20
CA ASP A 380 -29.27 12.14 -13.67
C ASP A 380 -29.33 11.84 -12.16
N ALA A 381 -28.16 11.62 -11.53
CA ALA A 381 -28.03 11.40 -10.11
C ALA A 381 -27.63 12.69 -9.38
N ASN A 382 -28.26 12.94 -8.24
CA ASN A 382 -27.88 14.05 -7.37
C ASN A 382 -26.80 13.62 -6.40
N LEU A 383 -25.78 14.48 -6.22
CA LEU A 383 -24.83 14.32 -5.16
C LEU A 383 -25.49 14.66 -3.82
N VAL A 384 -25.55 13.68 -2.92
CA VAL A 384 -26.16 13.84 -1.58
C VAL A 384 -25.12 14.30 -0.57
N LYS A 385 -23.92 13.72 -0.66
CA LYS A 385 -22.84 13.92 0.29
C LYS A 385 -21.48 13.74 -0.40
N SER A 386 -20.45 14.44 0.06
CA SER A 386 -19.09 14.28 -0.44
C SER A 386 -18.06 14.56 0.64
N THR A 387 -16.88 13.95 0.52
CA THR A 387 -15.70 14.34 1.26
C THR A 387 -14.42 14.05 0.48
N VAL A 388 -13.36 14.78 0.80
CA VAL A 388 -12.03 14.65 0.17
C VAL A 388 -11.00 14.47 1.27
N ILE A 389 -10.20 13.42 1.14
CA ILE A 389 -9.09 13.11 2.04
C ILE A 389 -7.79 13.25 1.24
N LYS A 390 -6.93 14.16 1.66
CA LYS A 390 -5.61 14.36 1.09
C LYS A 390 -4.57 13.73 2.03
N GLU A 391 -4.08 12.55 1.68
CA GLU A 391 -2.95 11.95 2.40
C GLU A 391 -1.66 12.46 1.76
N VAL A 392 -1.10 13.51 2.34
CA VAL A 392 0.08 14.21 1.79
C VAL A 392 1.33 13.34 1.87
N ASN A 393 1.45 12.56 2.94
CA ASN A 393 2.57 11.65 3.20
C ASN A 393 2.15 10.19 2.98
N ALA A 394 1.52 9.90 1.81
CA ALA A 394 0.93 8.59 1.55
C ALA A 394 1.99 7.50 1.34
N THR A 395 3.00 7.77 0.51
CA THR A 395 4.10 6.85 0.21
C THR A 395 5.41 7.63 0.06
N TYR A 396 6.56 6.94 0.09
CA TYR A 396 7.76 7.57 -0.43
C TYR A 396 7.81 7.52 -1.97
N SER A 397 8.44 8.51 -2.57
CA SER A 397 8.67 8.58 -4.03
C SER A 397 9.76 7.60 -4.45
N PRO A 398 9.50 6.59 -5.30
CA PRO A 398 10.47 5.57 -5.72
C PRO A 398 11.39 6.10 -6.83
N ARG A 399 12.11 7.19 -6.54
CA ARG A 399 12.99 7.89 -7.48
C ARG A 399 14.24 7.07 -7.80
N PRO A 400 14.90 7.37 -8.94
CA PRO A 400 16.22 6.83 -9.22
C PRO A 400 17.21 7.08 -8.06
N GLY A 401 17.93 6.03 -7.67
CA GLY A 401 18.91 6.05 -6.58
C GLY A 401 18.36 5.80 -5.18
N ILE A 402 17.04 5.87 -4.95
CA ILE A 402 16.49 5.79 -3.60
C ILE A 402 16.73 4.44 -2.89
N ASP A 403 16.79 3.35 -3.65
CA ASP A 403 16.97 2.01 -3.06
C ASP A 403 18.31 1.86 -2.30
N ALA A 404 19.35 2.61 -2.69
CA ALA A 404 20.64 2.63 -1.98
C ALA A 404 20.54 3.24 -0.56
N HIS A 405 19.54 4.07 -0.32
CA HIS A 405 19.31 4.76 0.95
C HIS A 405 18.31 4.06 1.86
N ARG A 406 17.66 3.00 1.40
CA ARG A 406 16.71 2.21 2.22
C ARG A 406 17.46 1.44 3.30
N PRO A 407 17.21 1.70 4.61
CA PRO A 407 17.90 1.02 5.69
C PRO A 407 17.44 -0.43 5.84
N THR A 408 18.33 -1.29 6.30
CA THR A 408 17.96 -2.63 6.79
C THR A 408 17.20 -2.52 8.12
N PRO A 409 16.56 -3.61 8.61
CA PRO A 409 15.90 -3.59 9.91
C PRO A 409 16.87 -3.40 11.09
N VAL A 410 18.16 -3.66 10.92
CA VAL A 410 19.16 -3.54 11.97
C VAL A 410 19.64 -2.09 12.07
N THR A 411 19.68 -1.57 13.29
CA THR A 411 20.15 -0.22 13.61
C THR A 411 21.51 -0.22 14.31
N PRO A 412 22.14 0.95 14.50
CA PRO A 412 23.34 1.05 15.33
C PRO A 412 23.15 0.65 16.80
N TRP A 413 21.92 0.66 17.32
CA TRP A 413 21.60 0.16 18.66
C TRP A 413 21.28 -1.32 18.61
N SER A 414 21.97 -2.12 19.39
CA SER A 414 21.85 -3.60 19.36
C SER A 414 20.44 -4.13 19.69
N ARG A 415 19.57 -3.30 20.32
CA ARG A 415 18.23 -3.67 20.77
C ARG A 415 17.10 -2.92 20.10
N VAL A 416 17.41 -2.08 19.09
CA VAL A 416 16.44 -1.28 18.36
C VAL A 416 16.40 -1.69 16.90
N PHE A 417 15.22 -1.93 16.37
CA PHE A 417 14.99 -2.40 15.00
C PHE A 417 14.04 -1.47 14.25
N LEU A 418 14.21 -1.38 12.92
CA LEU A 418 13.35 -0.57 12.06
C LEU A 418 12.38 -1.46 11.26
N ALA A 419 11.16 -0.99 11.15
CA ALA A 419 10.16 -1.49 10.22
C ALA A 419 9.46 -0.32 9.52
N GLY A 420 8.94 -0.56 8.34
CA GLY A 420 8.26 0.43 7.50
C GLY A 420 8.48 0.12 6.03
N ASP A 421 7.51 0.45 5.19
CA ASP A 421 7.55 0.21 3.75
C ASP A 421 8.75 0.86 3.03
N TRP A 422 9.35 1.87 3.64
CA TRP A 422 10.52 2.60 3.17
C TRP A 422 11.85 1.90 3.48
N THR A 423 11.87 0.85 4.33
CA THR A 423 13.08 0.05 4.61
C THR A 423 13.40 -0.92 3.46
N ALA A 424 14.59 -1.52 3.47
CA ALA A 424 15.09 -2.42 2.41
C ALA A 424 14.36 -3.78 2.41
N THR A 425 13.12 -3.80 1.94
CA THR A 425 12.25 -4.98 1.89
C THR A 425 12.34 -5.76 0.58
N GLY A 426 13.01 -5.19 -0.44
CA GLY A 426 12.97 -5.68 -1.82
C GLY A 426 11.64 -5.41 -2.55
N TRP A 427 10.70 -4.68 -1.91
CA TRP A 427 9.42 -4.26 -2.48
C TRP A 427 9.25 -2.73 -2.40
N PRO A 428 8.46 -2.12 -3.30
CA PRO A 428 8.16 -0.71 -3.23
C PRO A 428 7.27 -0.35 -2.04
N ALA A 429 6.94 0.95 -1.87
CA ALA A 429 6.05 1.46 -0.83
C ALA A 429 4.62 0.95 -1.03
N THR A 430 4.32 -0.18 -0.46
CA THR A 430 3.04 -0.89 -0.55
C THR A 430 2.69 -1.54 0.79
N MET A 431 1.44 -1.99 0.93
CA MET A 431 1.04 -2.83 2.07
C MET A 431 1.90 -4.10 2.20
N GLU A 432 2.25 -4.72 1.06
CA GLU A 432 3.18 -5.87 1.03
C GLU A 432 4.55 -5.47 1.60
N GLY A 433 5.12 -4.36 1.12
CA GLY A 433 6.39 -3.82 1.63
C GLY A 433 6.35 -3.56 3.13
N ALA A 434 5.24 -3.03 3.64
CA ALA A 434 5.05 -2.78 5.06
C ALA A 434 5.04 -4.08 5.89
N VAL A 435 4.26 -5.09 5.49
CA VAL A 435 4.20 -6.39 6.18
C VAL A 435 5.57 -7.08 6.14
N ARG A 436 6.23 -7.11 4.97
CA ARG A 436 7.59 -7.66 4.82
C ARG A 436 8.58 -6.99 5.78
N SER A 437 8.52 -5.68 5.91
CA SER A 437 9.40 -4.94 6.81
C SER A 437 9.20 -5.34 8.28
N GLY A 438 7.94 -5.55 8.68
CA GLY A 438 7.61 -6.04 10.02
C GLY A 438 8.17 -7.43 10.28
N TYR A 439 8.03 -8.36 9.33
CA TYR A 439 8.59 -9.70 9.43
C TYR A 439 10.13 -9.69 9.46
N LEU A 440 10.77 -8.89 8.61
CA LEU A 440 12.22 -8.74 8.61
C LEU A 440 12.76 -8.17 9.92
N ALA A 441 12.07 -7.18 10.51
CA ALA A 441 12.42 -6.65 11.81
C ALA A 441 12.24 -7.69 12.93
N ALA A 442 11.15 -8.46 12.90
CA ALA A 442 10.90 -9.55 13.84
C ALA A 442 11.95 -10.67 13.72
N GLU A 443 12.33 -11.07 12.51
CA GLU A 443 13.41 -12.06 12.28
C GLU A 443 14.75 -11.55 12.82
N ALA A 444 15.10 -10.29 12.56
CA ALA A 444 16.34 -9.70 13.03
C ALA A 444 16.39 -9.67 14.57
N LEU A 445 15.30 -9.26 15.20
CA LEU A 445 15.15 -9.22 16.65
C LEU A 445 15.23 -10.64 17.25
N ALA A 446 14.47 -11.59 16.72
CA ALA A 446 14.47 -12.98 17.18
C ALA A 446 15.87 -13.60 17.12
N ASN A 447 16.62 -13.34 16.05
CA ASN A 447 18.00 -13.81 15.92
C ASN A 447 18.94 -13.26 17.01
N VAL A 448 18.81 -11.96 17.35
CA VAL A 448 19.60 -11.33 18.42
C VAL A 448 19.20 -11.84 19.80
N SER A 449 17.93 -12.16 20.02
CA SER A 449 17.43 -12.71 21.29
C SER A 449 17.82 -14.17 21.54
N GLY A 450 18.46 -14.83 20.59
CA GLY A 450 18.86 -16.23 20.68
C GLY A 450 17.93 -17.22 19.96
N ASN A 451 16.80 -16.79 19.44
CA ASN A 451 15.86 -17.59 18.64
C ASN A 451 16.34 -17.69 17.18
N LYS A 452 17.52 -18.28 16.98
CA LYS A 452 18.19 -18.35 15.67
C LYS A 452 17.40 -19.21 14.69
N GLY A 453 17.28 -18.70 13.45
CA GLY A 453 16.72 -19.47 12.33
C GLY A 453 15.20 -19.33 12.17
N ILE A 454 14.51 -18.59 13.02
CA ILE A 454 13.08 -18.27 12.80
C ILE A 454 12.94 -17.47 11.51
N ARG A 455 11.94 -17.84 10.70
CA ARG A 455 11.55 -17.17 9.47
C ARG A 455 10.07 -16.89 9.48
N PHE A 456 9.72 -15.62 9.28
CA PHE A 456 8.34 -15.15 9.13
C PHE A 456 8.05 -14.76 7.68
N LEU A 457 9.09 -14.32 6.95
CA LEU A 457 8.97 -13.91 5.57
C LEU A 457 8.61 -15.11 4.68
N THR A 458 7.47 -15.02 4.02
CA THR A 458 7.04 -16.00 3.02
C THR A 458 7.74 -15.71 1.69
N PRO A 459 8.24 -16.73 0.96
CA PRO A 459 8.82 -16.55 -0.36
C PRO A 459 7.85 -15.88 -1.34
N ASP A 460 8.40 -15.15 -2.30
CA ASP A 460 7.63 -14.58 -3.40
C ASP A 460 6.96 -15.68 -4.22
N MET A 461 5.85 -15.32 -4.86
CA MET A 461 5.11 -16.25 -5.72
C MET A 461 6.02 -16.81 -6.81
N PRO A 462 6.08 -18.14 -7.02
CA PRO A 462 6.95 -18.75 -8.01
C PRO A 462 6.51 -18.40 -9.43
N ALA A 463 7.45 -18.31 -10.34
CA ALA A 463 7.19 -18.17 -11.75
C ALA A 463 6.45 -19.39 -12.31
N SER A 464 5.56 -19.18 -13.28
CA SER A 464 4.84 -20.25 -13.97
C SER A 464 4.96 -20.14 -15.50
N GLY A 465 4.51 -21.15 -16.21
CA GLY A 465 4.55 -21.16 -17.68
C GLY A 465 5.98 -20.96 -18.22
N LEU A 466 6.11 -20.12 -19.23
CA LEU A 466 7.40 -19.80 -19.86
C LEU A 466 8.30 -18.96 -18.95
N MET A 467 7.74 -18.27 -17.97
CA MET A 467 8.52 -17.46 -17.04
C MET A 467 9.51 -18.29 -16.19
N ARG A 468 9.24 -19.58 -15.99
CA ARG A 468 10.18 -20.51 -15.31
C ARG A 468 11.55 -20.59 -15.98
N LEU A 469 11.65 -20.27 -17.27
CA LEU A 469 12.88 -20.30 -18.04
C LEU A 469 13.77 -19.05 -17.77
N PHE A 470 13.18 -17.96 -17.28
CA PHE A 470 13.81 -16.65 -17.18
C PHE A 470 13.90 -16.12 -15.74
N VAL A 471 13.07 -16.64 -14.85
CA VAL A 471 12.99 -16.20 -13.44
C VAL A 471 13.15 -17.42 -12.55
N LYS A 472 14.27 -17.47 -11.84
CA LYS A 472 14.53 -18.51 -10.82
C LYS A 472 13.85 -18.12 -9.49
#